data_90a1cbf31f3f76069f3674d88f327196
#
_entry.id   90a1cbf31f3f76069f3674d88f327196
#
_cell.length_a   1.000
_cell.length_b   1.000
_cell.length_c   1.000
_cell.angle_alpha   90.00
_cell.angle_beta   90.00
_cell.angle_gamma   90.00
#
_symmetry.space_group_name_H-M   'P 1'
#
loop_
_entity.id
_entity.type
_entity.pdbx_description
1 polymer ?
#
loop_
_entity_poly.entity_id
_entity_poly.type
_entity_poly.pdbx_seq_one_letter_code
_entity_poly.pdbx_strand_id
1 'polypeptide(L)'
;MKTKFLGLGVLTAVFALTSCSNDDNGPATETTQERIIINTDSQSLNERIKYDNSGVLDVVTPNAGRNESESTNLPVVLVAEVNPPVYGGQTLKATHVAINGNYAYVSYNTEGEAYSGAIDVINISNPNTPQLVIQAIFPNTDISAVSYEEGKLYIAGAVSVDAYPDTDSPAFVGSMALNNGLLTTNYVQTPLAGNVATSVVSAGANYYAVTGDNGEVVALNKNTHQIQMSIPVSDLRAVGHSNNKIVVLSGTQGINVYAAGNMNAENSFTTSQDVAYAKRTIDFAGSSLLVSEGYNGLGVYNLNSGSKTQTVALPSSVDGVDNADITTNAVSVNNQNVFVANGGAGLYIYKNENQTLNPVGSIALNGSCNYIMSKDDYIFAAMGNGGLKIAKMVTNTQTLNCSQFPTYNGSPWLNVNSNETREYQGSASLMGVNVNANLTFCGSLSVSQGININSGGTFYMKGSLAQGQQNNPWLSLNVNNNAVLRIEGNVVIYGNMILNNGAKVEFVGSNSTITIYGNVIKNGNVTITGTYTDTFNKL
;
A
#
# COMPACT_ATOMS: atom_id res chain seq x y z
N MET A 1 63.21 55.26 -8.93
CA MET A 1 63.54 55.72 -7.59
C MET A 1 62.73 55.04 -6.54
N LYS A 2 63.45 54.31 -5.70
CA LYS A 2 63.10 53.73 -4.40
C LYS A 2 61.72 53.08 -4.18
N THR A 3 61.73 51.74 -4.33
CA THR A 3 60.95 50.67 -3.69
C THR A 3 60.81 50.84 -2.16
N LYS A 4 59.62 50.51 -1.62
CA LYS A 4 59.48 49.98 -0.27
C LYS A 4 58.56 48.81 -0.28
N PHE A 5 59.09 47.62 0.01
CA PHE A 5 58.42 46.40 0.35
C PHE A 5 57.80 46.51 1.73
N LEU A 6 56.55 46.04 1.91
CA LEU A 6 56.02 45.69 3.21
C LEU A 6 55.59 44.21 3.15
N GLY A 7 56.32 43.38 3.90
CA GLY A 7 56.03 41.96 4.02
C GLY A 7 54.85 41.66 4.93
N LEU A 8 54.00 40.76 4.50
CA LEU A 8 52.95 40.17 5.31
C LEU A 8 53.39 38.75 5.68
N GLY A 9 53.67 38.55 6.96
CA GLY A 9 54.08 37.24 7.49
C GLY A 9 52.89 36.26 7.54
N VAL A 10 53.07 35.13 6.87
CA VAL A 10 52.18 33.96 6.99
C VAL A 10 52.69 33.12 8.16
N LEU A 11 51.86 33.00 9.21
CA LEU A 11 52.10 32.13 10.35
C LEU A 11 51.62 30.72 10.00
N THR A 12 52.53 29.82 9.60
CA THR A 12 52.30 28.42 9.40
C THR A 12 52.33 27.67 10.74
N ALA A 13 51.17 27.28 11.25
CA ALA A 13 51.08 26.33 12.38
C ALA A 13 51.35 24.91 11.88
N VAL A 14 52.47 24.36 12.23
CA VAL A 14 52.85 22.97 12.01
C VAL A 14 52.21 22.13 13.12
N PHE A 15 51.17 21.36 12.81
CA PHE A 15 50.71 20.29 13.68
C PHE A 15 51.64 19.08 13.51
N ALA A 16 52.42 18.77 14.52
CA ALA A 16 53.20 17.55 14.62
C ALA A 16 52.23 16.41 14.94
N LEU A 17 52.00 15.54 13.95
CA LEU A 17 51.37 14.23 14.17
C LEU A 17 52.45 13.33 14.78
N THR A 18 52.35 13.07 16.07
CA THR A 18 53.07 11.98 16.73
C THR A 18 52.40 10.69 16.36
N SER A 19 52.98 9.98 15.40
CA SER A 19 52.66 8.57 15.14
C SER A 19 53.28 7.75 16.30
N CYS A 20 52.45 7.26 17.20
CA CYS A 20 52.82 6.13 18.06
C CYS A 20 52.49 4.85 17.28
N SER A 21 53.52 4.20 16.77
CA SER A 21 53.42 2.80 16.38
C SER A 21 53.51 1.96 17.65
N ASN A 22 52.38 1.43 18.10
CA ASN A 22 52.35 0.29 19.02
C ASN A 22 52.17 -0.97 18.20
N ASP A 23 53.26 -1.73 18.06
CA ASP A 23 53.21 -3.15 17.76
C ASP A 23 52.65 -3.90 18.95
N ASP A 24 51.32 -3.94 19.06
CA ASP A 24 50.60 -4.91 19.87
C ASP A 24 49.89 -5.89 18.96
N ASN A 25 50.44 -7.09 18.84
CA ASN A 25 49.75 -8.29 18.41
C ASN A 25 48.69 -8.66 19.46
N GLY A 26 47.66 -7.84 19.60
CA GLY A 26 46.38 -8.20 20.19
C GLY A 26 45.55 -8.98 19.20
N PRO A 27 44.71 -9.94 19.62
CA PRO A 27 43.81 -10.64 18.72
C PRO A 27 42.95 -9.58 18.00
N ALA A 28 42.81 -9.75 16.68
CA ALA A 28 41.97 -8.89 15.87
C ALA A 28 40.62 -8.70 16.55
N THR A 29 40.31 -7.47 16.93
CA THR A 29 38.98 -7.12 17.44
C THR A 29 38.04 -7.40 16.27
N GLU A 30 37.26 -8.47 16.36
CA GLU A 30 36.16 -8.69 15.43
C GLU A 30 35.32 -7.41 15.45
N THR A 31 35.30 -6.68 14.36
CA THR A 31 34.34 -5.59 14.16
C THR A 31 32.98 -6.26 14.18
N THR A 32 32.26 -6.15 15.31
CA THR A 32 30.87 -6.57 15.40
C THR A 32 30.12 -5.81 14.32
N GLN A 33 29.80 -6.50 13.24
CA GLN A 33 29.02 -5.94 12.13
C GLN A 33 27.67 -5.50 12.70
N GLU A 34 27.32 -4.23 12.51
CA GLU A 34 26.03 -3.72 12.99
C GLU A 34 24.91 -4.52 12.33
N ARG A 35 24.09 -5.19 13.12
CA ARG A 35 22.97 -6.00 12.63
C ARG A 35 21.83 -5.15 12.06
N ILE A 36 21.74 -3.89 12.46
CA ILE A 36 20.68 -2.97 12.05
C ILE A 36 21.28 -1.56 11.92
N ILE A 37 21.08 -0.95 10.78
CA ILE A 37 21.49 0.43 10.51
C ILE A 37 20.20 1.27 10.41
N ILE A 38 20.00 2.19 11.35
CA ILE A 38 18.80 3.04 11.39
C ILE A 38 19.11 4.41 10.80
N ASN A 39 18.31 4.82 9.81
CA ASN A 39 18.27 6.16 9.24
C ASN A 39 16.98 6.88 9.68
N THR A 40 17.12 8.09 10.26
CA THR A 40 16.02 8.98 10.65
C THR A 40 16.13 10.35 9.99
N ASP A 41 17.06 10.53 9.05
CA ASP A 41 17.19 11.77 8.31
C ASP A 41 16.01 12.01 7.39
N SER A 42 15.11 12.88 7.82
CA SER A 42 13.85 13.15 7.13
C SER A 42 14.03 13.70 5.72
N GLN A 43 15.15 14.38 5.43
CA GLN A 43 15.39 14.91 4.10
C GLN A 43 15.68 13.76 3.11
N SER A 44 16.67 12.94 3.39
CA SER A 44 17.05 11.81 2.53
C SER A 44 15.94 10.78 2.40
N LEU A 45 15.18 10.53 3.49
CA LEU A 45 14.08 9.57 3.49
C LEU A 45 12.91 10.05 2.60
N ASN A 46 12.52 11.32 2.72
CA ASN A 46 11.38 11.85 1.95
C ASN A 46 11.71 12.08 0.47
N GLU A 47 12.96 12.12 0.06
CA GLU A 47 13.35 12.08 -1.37
C GLU A 47 12.91 10.77 -2.05
N ARG A 48 12.67 9.69 -1.30
CA ARG A 48 12.15 8.43 -1.81
C ARG A 48 10.65 8.44 -2.04
N ILE A 49 9.91 9.35 -1.40
CA ILE A 49 8.46 9.51 -1.63
C ILE A 49 8.25 10.37 -2.86
N LYS A 50 7.42 9.89 -3.79
CA LYS A 50 7.05 10.57 -5.03
C LYS A 50 5.56 10.81 -5.06
N TYR A 51 5.19 12.04 -5.39
CA TYR A 51 3.80 12.48 -5.54
C TYR A 51 3.44 12.79 -7.00
N ASP A 52 4.42 12.81 -7.90
CA ASP A 52 4.26 13.24 -9.28
C ASP A 52 3.16 12.48 -10.04
N ASN A 53 2.92 11.22 -9.69
CA ASN A 53 1.88 10.36 -10.27
C ASN A 53 0.59 10.33 -9.43
N SER A 54 0.49 11.12 -8.35
CA SER A 54 -0.71 11.14 -7.50
C SER A 54 -1.93 11.62 -8.27
N GLY A 55 -3.07 11.01 -7.99
CA GLY A 55 -4.31 11.33 -8.66
C GLY A 55 -5.27 10.15 -8.74
N VAL A 56 -6.33 10.33 -9.50
CA VAL A 56 -7.37 9.34 -9.66
C VAL A 56 -6.82 8.11 -10.40
N LEU A 57 -7.06 6.94 -9.85
CA LEU A 57 -6.80 5.65 -10.49
C LEU A 57 -8.06 5.19 -11.23
N ASP A 58 -7.91 4.79 -12.49
CA ASP A 58 -9.00 4.21 -13.25
C ASP A 58 -9.33 2.81 -12.69
N VAL A 59 -10.57 2.64 -12.25
CA VAL A 59 -11.11 1.35 -11.83
C VAL A 59 -11.97 0.82 -12.97
N VAL A 60 -11.49 -0.22 -13.63
CA VAL A 60 -12.10 -0.79 -14.84
C VAL A 60 -12.86 -2.07 -14.50
N THR A 61 -14.07 -2.25 -15.04
CA THR A 61 -14.83 -3.49 -14.84
C THR A 61 -14.11 -4.68 -15.50
N PRO A 62 -13.90 -5.82 -14.83
CA PRO A 62 -13.07 -6.93 -15.33
C PRO A 62 -13.60 -7.60 -16.61
N ASN A 63 -14.88 -7.48 -16.90
CA ASN A 63 -15.57 -8.13 -18.02
C ASN A 63 -15.94 -7.18 -19.17
N ALA A 64 -15.58 -5.91 -19.09
CA ALA A 64 -15.83 -4.98 -20.17
C ALA A 64 -14.83 -5.25 -21.30
N GLY A 65 -15.30 -5.80 -22.40
CA GLY A 65 -14.56 -5.76 -23.67
C GLY A 65 -14.20 -4.29 -23.96
N ARG A 66 -13.14 -4.06 -24.69
CA ARG A 66 -12.46 -2.76 -24.91
C ARG A 66 -13.33 -1.54 -25.27
N ASN A 67 -14.64 -1.69 -25.47
CA ASN A 67 -15.48 -0.63 -26.05
C ASN A 67 -16.59 -0.05 -25.18
N GLU A 68 -16.95 -0.63 -24.05
CA GLU A 68 -17.97 -0.08 -23.14
C GLU A 68 -17.71 -0.51 -21.68
N SER A 69 -16.79 0.19 -21.02
CA SER A 69 -16.67 0.04 -19.57
C SER A 69 -17.85 0.74 -18.89
N GLU A 70 -18.57 0.03 -18.04
CA GLU A 70 -19.51 0.66 -17.10
C GLU A 70 -18.71 1.36 -15.99
N SER A 71 -19.29 2.43 -15.43
CA SER A 71 -18.72 3.07 -14.24
C SER A 71 -18.68 2.10 -13.06
N THR A 72 -17.62 2.15 -12.29
CA THR A 72 -17.52 1.38 -11.05
C THR A 72 -17.97 2.23 -9.85
N ASN A 73 -18.26 1.58 -8.73
CA ASN A 73 -18.73 2.25 -7.52
C ASN A 73 -17.64 2.41 -6.44
N LEU A 74 -16.38 2.23 -6.80
CA LEU A 74 -15.25 2.36 -5.88
C LEU A 74 -14.25 3.41 -6.39
N PRO A 75 -14.41 4.69 -6.04
CA PRO A 75 -13.46 5.72 -6.38
C PRO A 75 -12.16 5.55 -5.58
N VAL A 76 -11.01 5.52 -6.27
CA VAL A 76 -9.67 5.33 -5.68
C VAL A 76 -8.70 6.36 -6.24
N VAL A 77 -7.80 6.84 -5.39
CA VAL A 77 -6.69 7.73 -5.79
C VAL A 77 -5.34 7.11 -5.39
N LEU A 78 -4.32 7.31 -6.21
CA LEU A 78 -2.93 7.14 -5.82
C LEU A 78 -2.52 8.35 -4.98
N VAL A 79 -2.05 8.12 -3.77
CA VAL A 79 -1.62 9.19 -2.86
C VAL A 79 -0.14 9.45 -3.03
N ALA A 80 0.67 8.39 -3.04
CA ALA A 80 2.12 8.47 -3.17
C ALA A 80 2.70 7.15 -3.69
N GLU A 81 3.92 7.23 -4.21
CA GLU A 81 4.80 6.09 -4.47
C GLU A 81 6.04 6.22 -3.60
N VAL A 82 6.54 5.11 -3.07
CA VAL A 82 7.77 5.08 -2.29
C VAL A 82 8.78 4.22 -3.02
N ASN A 83 9.84 4.84 -3.51
CA ASN A 83 10.93 4.12 -4.15
C ASN A 83 11.58 3.14 -3.16
N PRO A 84 11.98 1.94 -3.59
CA PRO A 84 12.62 0.98 -2.70
C PRO A 84 13.97 1.51 -2.21
N PRO A 85 14.46 1.06 -1.03
CA PRO A 85 15.79 1.41 -0.57
C PRO A 85 16.88 0.77 -1.45
N VAL A 86 18.05 1.40 -1.45
CA VAL A 86 19.26 0.88 -2.10
C VAL A 86 20.31 0.65 -1.00
N TYR A 87 20.88 -0.54 -0.96
CA TYR A 87 21.96 -0.89 -0.05
C TYR A 87 23.04 -1.71 -0.76
N GLY A 88 24.31 -1.41 -0.52
CA GLY A 88 25.43 -2.08 -1.20
C GLY A 88 25.39 -2.01 -2.75
N GLY A 89 24.73 -0.97 -3.31
CA GLY A 89 24.53 -0.83 -4.77
C GLY A 89 23.38 -1.67 -5.33
N GLN A 90 22.63 -2.40 -4.49
CA GLN A 90 21.48 -3.20 -4.89
C GLN A 90 20.16 -2.51 -4.49
N THR A 91 19.18 -2.51 -5.39
CA THR A 91 17.83 -2.08 -5.11
C THR A 91 17.08 -3.22 -4.43
N LEU A 92 16.53 -2.97 -3.23
CA LEU A 92 15.76 -3.96 -2.49
C LEU A 92 14.33 -4.06 -3.05
N LYS A 93 13.69 -5.22 -2.86
CA LYS A 93 12.33 -5.50 -3.33
C LYS A 93 11.34 -5.40 -2.18
N ALA A 94 10.26 -4.63 -2.35
CA ALA A 94 9.18 -4.58 -1.37
C ALA A 94 8.46 -5.93 -1.28
N THR A 95 8.33 -6.48 -0.06
CA THR A 95 7.84 -7.85 0.17
C THR A 95 6.53 -7.92 0.94
N HIS A 96 6.35 -7.09 1.98
CA HIS A 96 5.20 -7.17 2.87
C HIS A 96 4.88 -5.81 3.50
N VAL A 97 3.66 -5.65 4.01
CA VAL A 97 3.21 -4.45 4.74
C VAL A 97 2.42 -4.88 5.96
N ALA A 98 2.72 -4.28 7.11
CA ALA A 98 1.89 -4.32 8.31
C ALA A 98 1.46 -2.91 8.70
N ILE A 99 0.26 -2.74 9.25
CA ILE A 99 -0.28 -1.42 9.59
C ILE A 99 -0.70 -1.40 11.06
N ASN A 100 -0.31 -0.33 11.75
CA ASN A 100 -0.79 -0.04 13.10
C ASN A 100 -1.07 1.45 13.29
N GLY A 101 -2.32 1.80 13.53
CA GLY A 101 -2.74 3.20 13.71
C GLY A 101 -2.24 4.08 12.55
N ASN A 102 -1.40 5.04 12.88
CA ASN A 102 -0.84 6.01 11.93
C ASN A 102 0.45 5.57 11.25
N TYR A 103 0.86 4.29 11.37
CA TYR A 103 2.11 3.80 10.79
C TYR A 103 1.90 2.57 9.91
N ALA A 104 2.55 2.58 8.75
CA ALA A 104 2.74 1.41 7.89
C ALA A 104 4.22 0.98 7.95
N TYR A 105 4.45 -0.32 8.16
CA TYR A 105 5.77 -0.96 8.19
C TYR A 105 5.92 -1.77 6.91
N VAL A 106 6.88 -1.41 6.08
CA VAL A 106 7.13 -2.05 4.78
C VAL A 106 8.44 -2.80 4.84
N SER A 107 8.41 -4.10 4.56
CA SER A 107 9.62 -4.90 4.50
C SER A 107 10.15 -5.05 3.08
N TYR A 108 11.47 -5.24 3.00
CA TYR A 108 12.20 -5.41 1.75
C TYR A 108 13.23 -6.52 1.86
N ASN A 109 13.56 -7.15 0.73
CA ASN A 109 14.65 -8.13 0.61
C ASN A 109 15.43 -7.94 -0.69
N THR A 110 16.50 -8.71 -0.84
CA THR A 110 17.16 -8.94 -2.13
C THR A 110 16.61 -10.19 -2.83
N GLU A 111 16.93 -10.36 -4.08
CA GLU A 111 16.70 -11.58 -4.84
C GLU A 111 18.03 -12.25 -5.17
N GLY A 112 18.06 -13.57 -5.14
CA GLY A 112 19.24 -14.37 -5.43
C GLY A 112 20.04 -14.74 -4.17
N GLU A 113 21.37 -14.89 -4.30
CA GLU A 113 22.23 -15.40 -3.24
C GLU A 113 22.62 -14.36 -2.18
N ALA A 114 22.46 -13.08 -2.47
CA ALA A 114 22.79 -12.01 -1.54
C ALA A 114 21.65 -11.79 -0.53
N TYR A 115 21.98 -11.59 0.72
CA TYR A 115 21.02 -11.26 1.78
C TYR A 115 21.14 -9.77 2.12
N SER A 116 20.11 -9.00 1.90
CA SER A 116 19.99 -7.63 2.41
C SER A 116 18.53 -7.23 2.50
N GLY A 117 18.12 -6.76 3.64
CA GLY A 117 16.74 -6.37 3.88
C GLY A 117 16.62 -4.98 4.46
N ALA A 118 15.42 -4.49 4.49
CA ALA A 118 15.06 -3.23 5.12
C ALA A 118 13.65 -3.26 5.68
N ILE A 119 13.39 -2.35 6.63
CA ILE A 119 12.04 -1.99 7.06
C ILE A 119 11.93 -0.48 7.03
N ASP A 120 10.96 0.02 6.26
CA ASP A 120 10.55 1.43 6.26
C ASP A 120 9.35 1.62 7.20
N VAL A 121 9.35 2.72 7.96
CA VAL A 121 8.18 3.18 8.71
C VAL A 121 7.63 4.43 8.06
N ILE A 122 6.40 4.34 7.58
CA ILE A 122 5.70 5.42 6.91
C ILE A 122 4.62 5.96 7.85
N ASN A 123 4.69 7.24 8.19
CA ASN A 123 3.63 7.94 8.91
C ASN A 123 2.49 8.28 7.94
N ILE A 124 1.31 7.74 8.20
CA ILE A 124 0.08 7.90 7.41
C ILE A 124 -1.00 8.71 8.15
N SER A 125 -0.62 9.45 9.20
CA SER A 125 -1.57 10.29 9.97
C SER A 125 -2.20 11.40 9.12
N ASN A 126 -1.44 11.93 8.14
CA ASN A 126 -2.00 12.79 7.11
C ASN A 126 -2.30 11.95 5.86
N PRO A 127 -3.58 11.74 5.52
CA PRO A 127 -3.97 10.85 4.43
C PRO A 127 -3.52 11.32 3.04
N ASN A 128 -3.14 12.57 2.89
CA ASN A 128 -2.76 13.14 1.59
C ASN A 128 -1.25 13.32 1.43
N THR A 129 -0.49 13.26 2.51
CA THR A 129 0.96 13.45 2.51
C THR A 129 1.65 12.48 3.48
N PRO A 130 1.70 11.17 3.16
CA PRO A 130 2.45 10.20 3.95
C PRO A 130 3.93 10.59 3.99
N GLN A 131 4.61 10.26 5.08
CA GLN A 131 6.02 10.59 5.30
C GLN A 131 6.81 9.35 5.69
N LEU A 132 7.94 9.13 5.06
CA LEU A 132 8.90 8.11 5.48
C LEU A 132 9.70 8.66 6.66
N VAL A 133 9.51 8.07 7.84
CA VAL A 133 10.06 8.60 9.10
C VAL A 133 11.23 7.80 9.65
N ILE A 134 11.34 6.51 9.30
CA ILE A 134 12.46 5.65 9.65
C ILE A 134 12.70 4.66 8.52
N GLN A 135 13.98 4.40 8.24
CA GLN A 135 14.46 3.25 7.49
C GLN A 135 15.41 2.47 8.38
N ALA A 136 15.18 1.17 8.54
CA ALA A 136 16.12 0.24 9.13
C ALA A 136 16.66 -0.68 8.05
N ILE A 137 17.97 -0.68 7.82
CA ILE A 137 18.66 -1.64 6.94
C ILE A 137 19.15 -2.80 7.80
N PHE A 138 18.97 -4.00 7.29
CA PHE A 138 19.44 -5.26 7.89
C PHE A 138 20.49 -5.88 6.96
N PRO A 139 21.78 -5.60 7.18
CA PRO A 139 22.86 -6.23 6.41
C PRO A 139 22.82 -7.75 6.57
N ASN A 140 23.13 -8.47 5.48
CA ASN A 140 23.17 -9.95 5.45
C ASN A 140 21.87 -10.64 5.91
N THR A 141 20.73 -9.97 5.75
CA THR A 141 19.43 -10.45 6.25
C THR A 141 18.32 -10.07 5.28
N ASP A 142 17.60 -11.03 4.72
CA ASP A 142 16.39 -10.81 3.94
C ASP A 142 15.17 -10.80 4.85
N ILE A 143 14.21 -9.89 4.58
CA ILE A 143 12.96 -9.80 5.34
C ILE A 143 11.78 -10.16 4.42
N SER A 144 11.14 -11.29 4.70
CA SER A 144 10.03 -11.84 3.92
C SER A 144 8.68 -11.29 4.32
N ALA A 145 8.45 -11.11 5.63
CA ALA A 145 7.19 -10.65 6.17
C ALA A 145 7.35 -9.94 7.52
N VAL A 146 6.40 -9.06 7.82
CA VAL A 146 6.29 -8.35 9.09
C VAL A 146 4.87 -8.43 9.63
N SER A 147 4.70 -8.47 10.95
CA SER A 147 3.42 -8.45 11.64
C SER A 147 3.51 -7.57 12.87
N TYR A 148 2.52 -6.72 13.10
CA TYR A 148 2.46 -5.87 14.29
C TYR A 148 1.45 -6.41 15.30
N GLU A 149 1.83 -6.43 16.57
CA GLU A 149 0.90 -6.57 17.70
C GLU A 149 1.49 -6.00 18.99
N GLU A 150 0.68 -5.34 19.79
CA GLU A 150 0.97 -4.89 21.16
C GLU A 150 2.33 -4.18 21.34
N GLY A 151 2.65 -3.25 20.44
CA GLY A 151 3.89 -2.46 20.52
C GLY A 151 5.15 -3.19 20.07
N LYS A 152 5.01 -4.34 19.44
CA LYS A 152 6.11 -5.12 18.84
C LYS A 152 5.89 -5.32 17.34
N LEU A 153 6.98 -5.33 16.60
CA LEU A 153 7.02 -5.77 15.21
C LEU A 153 7.69 -7.14 15.17
N TYR A 154 6.97 -8.15 14.71
CA TYR A 154 7.48 -9.48 14.44
C TYR A 154 7.96 -9.56 13.01
N ILE A 155 9.10 -10.20 12.77
CA ILE A 155 9.83 -10.18 11.51
C ILE A 155 10.15 -11.62 11.13
N ALA A 156 9.82 -12.04 9.93
CA ALA A 156 10.20 -13.33 9.37
C ALA A 156 11.17 -13.13 8.19
N GLY A 157 12.18 -14.00 8.07
CA GLY A 157 13.17 -13.86 7.01
C GLY A 157 14.26 -14.92 7.01
N ALA A 158 15.38 -14.58 6.38
CA ALA A 158 16.55 -15.41 6.30
C ALA A 158 17.84 -14.59 6.48
N VAL A 159 18.86 -15.18 7.06
CA VAL A 159 20.19 -14.57 7.24
C VAL A 159 21.25 -15.35 6.48
N SER A 160 22.32 -14.66 6.12
CA SER A 160 23.53 -15.31 5.62
C SER A 160 24.22 -16.03 6.77
N VAL A 161 24.31 -17.37 6.71
CA VAL A 161 25.02 -18.17 7.72
C VAL A 161 26.53 -17.87 7.76
N ASP A 162 27.10 -17.45 6.65
CA ASP A 162 28.51 -17.04 6.60
C ASP A 162 28.78 -15.76 7.40
N ALA A 163 27.80 -14.87 7.44
CA ALA A 163 27.88 -13.63 8.22
C ALA A 163 27.50 -13.83 9.69
N TYR A 164 26.78 -14.89 10.01
CA TYR A 164 26.29 -15.22 11.35
C TYR A 164 26.63 -16.67 11.71
N PRO A 165 27.90 -16.99 12.02
CA PRO A 165 28.39 -18.35 12.19
C PRO A 165 27.78 -19.11 13.37
N ASP A 166 27.13 -18.42 14.30
CA ASP A 166 26.39 -19.03 15.42
C ASP A 166 24.99 -19.54 15.01
N THR A 167 24.67 -19.48 13.71
CA THR A 167 23.35 -19.86 13.18
C THR A 167 23.49 -21.08 12.26
N ASP A 168 22.86 -22.20 12.63
CA ASP A 168 22.97 -23.47 11.91
C ASP A 168 22.15 -23.48 10.60
N SER A 169 21.17 -22.58 10.44
CA SER A 169 20.31 -22.48 9.26
C SER A 169 19.88 -21.02 9.01
N PRO A 170 19.57 -20.65 7.73
CA PRO A 170 19.26 -19.26 7.41
C PRO A 170 17.96 -18.75 8.02
N ALA A 171 16.93 -19.59 8.17
CA ALA A 171 15.60 -19.14 8.61
C ALA A 171 15.62 -18.53 10.01
N PHE A 172 14.92 -17.42 10.19
CA PHE A 172 14.76 -16.81 11.52
C PHE A 172 13.40 -16.16 11.69
N VAL A 173 13.02 -15.95 12.95
CA VAL A 173 11.98 -15.01 13.32
C VAL A 173 12.54 -14.00 14.32
N GLY A 174 12.19 -12.72 14.13
CA GLY A 174 12.61 -11.63 15.00
C GLY A 174 11.45 -10.97 15.73
N SER A 175 11.76 -10.34 16.86
CA SER A 175 10.85 -9.48 17.61
C SER A 175 11.55 -8.17 17.93
N MET A 176 11.00 -7.05 17.47
CA MET A 176 11.50 -5.71 17.71
C MET A 176 10.50 -4.92 18.54
N ALA A 177 10.93 -4.40 19.69
CA ALA A 177 10.11 -3.49 20.47
C ALA A 177 10.01 -2.14 19.74
N LEU A 178 8.81 -1.56 19.71
CA LEU A 178 8.55 -0.25 19.12
C LEU A 178 8.43 0.81 20.23
N ASN A 179 8.91 2.02 19.93
CA ASN A 179 8.69 3.19 20.78
C ASN A 179 7.70 4.14 20.09
N ASN A 180 6.48 4.23 20.58
CA ASN A 180 5.40 5.01 19.95
C ASN A 180 5.20 4.70 18.46
N GLY A 181 5.33 3.43 18.08
CA GLY A 181 5.20 2.96 16.70
C GLY A 181 6.48 3.07 15.86
N LEU A 182 7.58 3.62 16.40
CA LEU A 182 8.85 3.76 15.70
C LEU A 182 9.80 2.60 16.05
N LEU A 183 10.58 2.15 15.06
CA LEU A 183 11.58 1.09 15.24
C LEU A 183 12.65 1.50 16.24
N THR A 184 13.16 0.51 16.98
CA THR A 184 14.26 0.66 17.93
C THR A 184 15.37 -0.34 17.62
N THR A 185 16.47 -0.27 18.31
CA THR A 185 17.52 -1.30 18.28
C THR A 185 17.27 -2.46 19.24
N ASN A 186 16.15 -2.43 19.99
CA ASN A 186 15.77 -3.53 20.88
C ASN A 186 15.14 -4.66 20.04
N TYR A 187 15.99 -5.52 19.54
CA TYR A 187 15.66 -6.58 18.59
C TYR A 187 16.20 -7.92 19.10
N VAL A 188 15.32 -8.90 19.14
CA VAL A 188 15.66 -10.30 19.48
C VAL A 188 15.42 -11.14 18.22
N GLN A 189 16.41 -11.91 17.82
CA GLN A 189 16.35 -12.86 16.71
C GLN A 189 16.43 -14.28 17.22
N THR A 190 15.50 -15.14 16.81
CA THR A 190 15.47 -16.57 17.12
C THR A 190 15.69 -17.36 15.85
N PRO A 191 16.78 -18.14 15.72
CA PRO A 191 17.00 -19.05 14.60
C PRO A 191 15.90 -20.11 14.53
N LEU A 192 15.51 -20.48 13.31
CA LEU A 192 14.54 -21.54 13.03
C LEU A 192 15.15 -22.54 12.05
N ALA A 193 14.66 -23.79 12.06
CA ALA A 193 15.03 -24.76 11.03
C ALA A 193 14.49 -24.35 9.65
N GLY A 194 15.26 -24.59 8.59
CA GLY A 194 14.89 -24.34 7.20
C GLY A 194 15.64 -23.18 6.54
N ASN A 195 15.30 -22.89 5.29
CA ASN A 195 16.03 -21.94 4.47
C ASN A 195 15.53 -20.49 4.64
N VAL A 196 14.23 -20.29 4.91
CA VAL A 196 13.62 -18.97 5.06
C VAL A 196 12.34 -19.05 5.87
N ALA A 197 12.13 -18.15 6.82
CA ALA A 197 10.81 -17.92 7.38
C ALA A 197 9.99 -17.04 6.43
N THR A 198 8.86 -17.57 5.95
CA THR A 198 8.05 -16.95 4.89
C THR A 198 6.96 -16.05 5.43
N SER A 199 6.47 -16.32 6.65
CA SER A 199 5.36 -15.57 7.25
C SER A 199 5.42 -15.64 8.78
N VAL A 200 4.85 -14.63 9.44
CA VAL A 200 4.74 -14.54 10.90
C VAL A 200 3.42 -13.88 11.30
N VAL A 201 2.79 -14.39 12.35
CA VAL A 201 1.60 -13.80 12.97
C VAL A 201 1.68 -13.90 14.48
N SER A 202 1.10 -12.94 15.19
CA SER A 202 1.01 -12.97 16.64
C SER A 202 -0.43 -13.28 17.08
N ALA A 203 -0.58 -14.13 18.11
CA ALA A 203 -1.88 -14.49 18.68
C ALA A 203 -1.76 -14.95 20.13
N GLY A 204 -2.54 -14.37 21.02
CA GLY A 204 -2.54 -14.71 22.45
C GLY A 204 -1.17 -14.51 23.10
N ALA A 205 -0.66 -15.50 23.82
CA ALA A 205 0.65 -15.47 24.49
C ALA A 205 1.83 -15.78 23.57
N ASN A 206 1.56 -16.20 22.32
CA ASN A 206 2.57 -16.67 21.38
C ASN A 206 2.57 -15.84 20.10
N TYR A 207 3.66 -15.93 19.34
CA TYR A 207 3.72 -15.63 17.95
C TYR A 207 4.14 -16.88 17.17
N TYR A 208 3.69 -16.96 15.94
CA TYR A 208 3.81 -18.15 15.11
C TYR A 208 4.52 -17.79 13.81
N ALA A 209 5.50 -18.59 13.43
CA ALA A 209 6.22 -18.45 12.17
C ALA A 209 6.16 -19.75 11.38
N VAL A 210 6.30 -19.63 10.07
CA VAL A 210 6.37 -20.78 9.16
C VAL A 210 7.61 -20.65 8.29
N THR A 211 8.34 -21.78 8.13
CA THR A 211 9.55 -21.84 7.31
C THR A 211 9.30 -22.64 6.04
N GLY A 212 9.73 -22.15 4.90
CA GLY A 212 9.34 -22.61 3.55
C GLY A 212 9.46 -24.11 3.27
N ASP A 213 10.34 -24.48 2.32
CA ASP A 213 10.57 -25.88 1.94
C ASP A 213 11.25 -26.67 3.07
N ASN A 214 10.86 -27.93 3.25
CA ASN A 214 11.26 -28.77 4.39
C ASN A 214 11.08 -28.08 5.75
N GLY A 215 10.01 -27.30 5.87
CA GLY A 215 9.82 -26.35 6.93
C GLY A 215 9.06 -26.89 8.13
N GLU A 216 8.79 -25.96 9.04
CA GLU A 216 8.03 -26.19 10.26
C GLU A 216 7.12 -25.01 10.60
N VAL A 217 6.03 -25.31 11.27
CA VAL A 217 5.19 -24.32 11.95
C VAL A 217 5.69 -24.21 13.37
N VAL A 218 6.16 -23.05 13.78
CA VAL A 218 6.77 -22.82 15.08
C VAL A 218 5.94 -21.87 15.92
N ALA A 219 5.65 -22.23 17.16
CA ALA A 219 5.05 -21.35 18.17
C ALA A 219 6.11 -20.89 19.16
N LEU A 220 6.27 -19.58 19.34
CA LEU A 220 7.24 -18.97 20.25
C LEU A 220 6.51 -18.10 21.28
N ASN A 221 6.99 -18.14 22.52
CA ASN A 221 6.45 -17.29 23.58
C ASN A 221 6.82 -15.81 23.37
N LYS A 222 5.86 -14.90 23.46
CA LYS A 222 6.05 -13.45 23.24
C LYS A 222 7.04 -12.78 24.19
N ASN A 223 7.23 -13.34 25.40
CA ASN A 223 8.06 -12.73 26.44
C ASN A 223 9.47 -13.32 26.47
N THR A 224 9.58 -14.63 26.32
CA THR A 224 10.87 -15.35 26.43
C THR A 224 11.53 -15.60 25.08
N HIS A 225 10.78 -15.47 23.98
CA HIS A 225 11.19 -15.80 22.60
C HIS A 225 11.62 -17.25 22.40
N GLN A 226 11.30 -18.11 23.36
CA GLN A 226 11.61 -19.54 23.29
C GLN A 226 10.56 -20.28 22.46
N ILE A 227 11.03 -21.22 21.65
CA ILE A 227 10.18 -22.15 20.90
C ILE A 227 9.44 -23.02 21.92
N GLN A 228 8.11 -23.01 21.86
CA GLN A 228 7.22 -23.81 22.69
C GLN A 228 6.82 -25.09 21.96
N MET A 229 6.59 -25.00 20.68
CA MET A 229 6.17 -26.12 19.82
C MET A 229 6.67 -25.91 18.40
N SER A 230 6.96 -27.03 17.74
CA SER A 230 7.30 -27.09 16.33
C SER A 230 6.59 -28.29 15.68
N ILE A 231 6.02 -28.08 14.51
CA ILE A 231 5.31 -29.11 13.73
C ILE A 231 5.89 -29.12 12.30
N PRO A 232 6.50 -30.22 11.87
CA PRO A 232 7.02 -30.32 10.50
C PRO A 232 5.87 -30.27 9.46
N VAL A 233 5.96 -29.35 8.51
CA VAL A 233 5.06 -29.24 7.35
C VAL A 233 5.88 -28.73 6.18
N SER A 234 5.83 -29.42 5.05
CA SER A 234 6.59 -29.04 3.87
C SER A 234 5.94 -27.86 3.12
N ASP A 235 6.79 -27.06 2.47
CA ASP A 235 6.41 -26.02 1.51
C ASP A 235 5.43 -24.98 2.08
N LEU A 236 5.76 -24.47 3.27
CA LEU A 236 4.95 -23.49 3.97
C LEU A 236 5.07 -22.10 3.35
N ARG A 237 3.93 -21.45 3.09
CA ARG A 237 3.83 -20.16 2.41
C ARG A 237 3.33 -19.04 3.32
N ALA A 238 2.30 -19.30 4.11
CA ALA A 238 1.67 -18.29 4.94
C ALA A 238 1.15 -18.85 6.25
N VAL A 239 1.09 -18.00 7.26
CA VAL A 239 0.38 -18.26 8.52
C VAL A 239 -0.56 -17.10 8.82
N GLY A 240 -1.77 -17.40 9.28
CA GLY A 240 -2.77 -16.43 9.73
C GLY A 240 -3.44 -16.86 11.03
N HIS A 241 -4.07 -15.90 11.70
CA HIS A 241 -4.82 -16.13 12.94
C HIS A 241 -6.26 -15.64 12.78
N SER A 242 -7.22 -16.47 13.13
CA SER A 242 -8.63 -16.10 13.18
C SER A 242 -9.38 -16.97 14.17
N ASN A 243 -10.23 -16.37 15.01
CA ASN A 243 -11.11 -17.09 15.93
C ASN A 243 -10.41 -18.18 16.77
N ASN A 244 -9.28 -17.84 17.40
CA ASN A 244 -8.44 -18.74 18.20
C ASN A 244 -7.86 -19.93 17.41
N LYS A 245 -7.74 -19.81 16.10
CA LYS A 245 -7.14 -20.79 15.19
C LYS A 245 -5.90 -20.23 14.53
N ILE A 246 -4.87 -21.05 14.44
CA ILE A 246 -3.70 -20.80 13.59
C ILE A 246 -3.91 -21.58 12.30
N VAL A 247 -3.95 -20.85 11.19
CA VAL A 247 -4.18 -21.41 9.86
C VAL A 247 -2.91 -21.24 9.06
N VAL A 248 -2.40 -22.34 8.54
CA VAL A 248 -1.17 -22.33 7.73
C VAL A 248 -1.46 -22.86 6.32
N LEU A 249 -0.86 -22.20 5.33
CA LEU A 249 -0.89 -22.62 3.93
C LEU A 249 0.43 -23.30 3.58
N SER A 250 0.34 -24.54 3.16
CA SER A 250 1.39 -25.25 2.45
C SER A 250 1.08 -25.23 0.94
N GLY A 251 2.08 -25.00 0.12
CA GLY A 251 1.92 -25.04 -1.34
C GLY A 251 1.56 -26.44 -1.85
N THR A 252 2.06 -27.48 -1.21
CA THR A 252 1.87 -28.88 -1.64
C THR A 252 0.79 -29.63 -0.87
N GLN A 253 0.55 -29.27 0.42
CA GLN A 253 -0.40 -29.98 1.27
C GLN A 253 -1.74 -29.25 1.44
N GLY A 254 -1.82 -27.96 1.10
CA GLY A 254 -2.98 -27.12 1.30
C GLY A 254 -3.03 -26.48 2.68
N ILE A 255 -4.20 -26.44 3.30
CA ILE A 255 -4.44 -25.79 4.60
C ILE A 255 -4.36 -26.78 5.74
N ASN A 256 -3.64 -26.40 6.79
CA ASN A 256 -3.69 -27.04 8.11
C ASN A 256 -4.19 -26.02 9.14
N VAL A 257 -5.10 -26.43 10.00
CA VAL A 257 -5.72 -25.60 11.03
C VAL A 257 -5.38 -26.18 12.40
N TYR A 258 -4.84 -25.34 13.26
CA TYR A 258 -4.46 -25.69 14.62
C TYR A 258 -5.16 -24.80 15.64
N ALA A 259 -5.45 -25.30 16.83
CA ALA A 259 -5.89 -24.47 17.95
C ALA A 259 -4.75 -23.55 18.39
N ALA A 260 -4.99 -22.24 18.53
CA ALA A 260 -4.01 -21.33 19.07
C ALA A 260 -3.66 -21.70 20.52
N GLY A 261 -2.39 -21.57 20.89
CA GLY A 261 -1.87 -21.85 22.23
C GLY A 261 -1.32 -23.25 22.41
N ASN A 262 -2.01 -24.30 22.01
CA ASN A 262 -1.54 -25.69 22.18
C ASN A 262 -1.20 -26.41 20.87
N MET A 263 -1.44 -25.78 19.73
CA MET A 263 -1.18 -26.31 18.37
C MET A 263 -1.79 -27.71 18.08
N ASN A 264 -2.87 -28.06 18.78
CA ASN A 264 -3.63 -29.27 18.43
C ASN A 264 -4.24 -29.13 17.04
N ALA A 265 -4.05 -30.14 16.20
CA ALA A 265 -4.65 -30.16 14.85
C ALA A 265 -6.18 -30.24 14.97
N GLU A 266 -6.87 -29.35 14.27
CA GLU A 266 -8.33 -29.29 14.25
C GLU A 266 -8.91 -29.69 12.90
N ASN A 267 -8.28 -29.27 11.79
CA ASN A 267 -8.75 -29.55 10.44
C ASN A 267 -7.60 -29.49 9.44
N SER A 268 -7.78 -30.15 8.29
CA SER A 268 -6.89 -29.98 7.14
C SER A 268 -7.67 -30.23 5.84
N PHE A 269 -7.32 -29.51 4.78
CA PHE A 269 -7.93 -29.70 3.47
C PHE A 269 -7.01 -29.21 2.36
N THR A 270 -7.16 -29.80 1.19
CA THR A 270 -6.34 -29.48 0.03
C THR A 270 -6.78 -28.17 -0.62
N THR A 271 -5.82 -27.43 -1.16
CA THR A 271 -6.03 -26.29 -2.06
C THR A 271 -5.54 -26.66 -3.47
N SER A 272 -5.52 -25.69 -4.40
CA SER A 272 -4.87 -25.91 -5.69
C SER A 272 -3.38 -26.20 -5.52
N GLN A 273 -2.79 -26.85 -6.53
CA GLN A 273 -1.36 -27.15 -6.52
C GLN A 273 -0.51 -25.88 -6.52
N ASP A 274 0.70 -26.03 -6.02
CA ASP A 274 1.65 -24.95 -5.84
C ASP A 274 2.11 -24.30 -7.14
N VAL A 275 2.48 -23.03 -7.00
CA VAL A 275 3.25 -22.25 -7.97
C VAL A 275 4.52 -21.81 -7.27
N ALA A 276 5.65 -22.42 -7.62
CA ALA A 276 6.90 -22.37 -6.86
C ALA A 276 7.38 -20.94 -6.52
N TYR A 277 7.15 -19.98 -7.39
CA TYR A 277 7.61 -18.59 -7.21
C TYR A 277 6.52 -17.62 -6.77
N ALA A 278 5.26 -18.06 -6.60
CA ALA A 278 4.18 -17.22 -6.12
C ALA A 278 4.27 -17.03 -4.60
N LYS A 279 4.06 -15.82 -4.12
CA LYS A 279 4.09 -15.52 -2.68
C LYS A 279 3.01 -16.26 -1.91
N ARG A 280 1.81 -16.36 -2.42
CA ARG A 280 0.62 -17.03 -1.86
C ARG A 280 0.35 -16.70 -0.40
N THR A 281 -0.56 -15.76 -0.17
CA THR A 281 -1.02 -15.40 1.18
C THR A 281 -2.46 -15.88 1.43
N ILE A 282 -2.88 -15.78 2.69
CA ILE A 282 -4.24 -16.06 3.13
C ILE A 282 -4.79 -14.85 3.89
N ASP A 283 -6.12 -14.69 3.86
CA ASP A 283 -6.84 -13.74 4.73
C ASP A 283 -8.25 -14.25 5.04
N PHE A 284 -8.97 -13.59 5.94
CA PHE A 284 -10.22 -14.06 6.50
C PHE A 284 -11.36 -13.06 6.29
N ALA A 285 -12.51 -13.56 5.85
CA ALA A 285 -13.74 -12.82 5.74
C ALA A 285 -14.85 -13.54 6.54
N GLY A 286 -14.92 -13.25 7.83
CA GLY A 286 -15.80 -13.98 8.75
C GLY A 286 -15.43 -15.45 8.87
N SER A 287 -16.32 -16.36 8.45
CA SER A 287 -16.05 -17.82 8.41
C SER A 287 -15.36 -18.28 7.13
N SER A 288 -15.16 -17.39 6.17
CA SER A 288 -14.48 -17.71 4.92
C SER A 288 -12.98 -17.48 5.04
N LEU A 289 -12.21 -18.47 4.57
CA LEU A 289 -10.77 -18.36 4.32
C LEU A 289 -10.54 -18.06 2.84
N LEU A 290 -9.80 -17.00 2.56
CA LEU A 290 -9.39 -16.62 1.21
C LEU A 290 -7.95 -17.07 1.01
N VAL A 291 -7.68 -17.80 -0.07
CA VAL A 291 -6.38 -18.40 -0.36
C VAL A 291 -5.90 -17.95 -1.74
N SER A 292 -4.76 -17.28 -1.79
CA SER A 292 -4.09 -16.99 -3.06
C SER A 292 -3.53 -18.27 -3.65
N GLU A 293 -4.03 -18.69 -4.81
CA GLU A 293 -3.73 -19.99 -5.44
C GLU A 293 -2.89 -19.85 -6.72
N GLY A 294 -2.07 -18.82 -6.83
CA GLY A 294 -1.17 -18.63 -7.96
C GLY A 294 -1.93 -18.53 -9.29
N TYR A 295 -1.62 -19.40 -10.26
CA TYR A 295 -2.27 -19.45 -11.57
C TYR A 295 -3.74 -19.91 -11.52
N ASN A 296 -4.20 -20.43 -10.39
CA ASN A 296 -5.60 -20.84 -10.21
C ASN A 296 -6.47 -19.71 -9.63
N GLY A 297 -5.92 -18.51 -9.44
CA GLY A 297 -6.64 -17.35 -8.95
C GLY A 297 -6.81 -17.35 -7.44
N LEU A 298 -7.98 -16.93 -6.94
CA LEU A 298 -8.30 -16.85 -5.52
C LEU A 298 -9.34 -17.93 -5.16
N GLY A 299 -8.99 -18.81 -4.22
CA GLY A 299 -9.92 -19.79 -3.63
C GLY A 299 -10.62 -19.22 -2.41
N VAL A 300 -11.93 -19.43 -2.31
CA VAL A 300 -12.73 -19.11 -1.11
C VAL A 300 -13.19 -20.41 -0.48
N TYR A 301 -12.85 -20.60 0.79
CA TYR A 301 -13.12 -21.84 1.53
C TYR A 301 -13.91 -21.55 2.79
N ASN A 302 -14.77 -22.46 3.18
CA ASN A 302 -15.31 -22.45 4.54
C ASN A 302 -14.23 -23.01 5.49
N LEU A 303 -13.77 -22.21 6.42
CA LEU A 303 -12.67 -22.58 7.32
C LEU A 303 -12.95 -23.80 8.19
N ASN A 304 -14.21 -24.02 8.57
CA ASN A 304 -14.59 -25.12 9.46
C ASN A 304 -14.75 -26.45 8.71
N SER A 305 -15.39 -26.43 7.55
CA SER A 305 -15.63 -27.64 6.75
C SER A 305 -14.52 -27.96 5.76
N GLY A 306 -13.67 -26.99 5.41
CA GLY A 306 -12.66 -27.10 4.35
C GLY A 306 -13.26 -27.11 2.93
N SER A 307 -14.57 -26.93 2.78
CA SER A 307 -15.21 -26.93 1.45
C SER A 307 -14.90 -25.66 0.68
N LYS A 308 -14.47 -25.79 -0.57
CA LYS A 308 -14.29 -24.66 -1.48
C LYS A 308 -15.66 -24.16 -1.95
N THR A 309 -15.97 -22.90 -1.65
CA THR A 309 -17.28 -22.31 -1.97
C THR A 309 -17.24 -21.49 -3.25
N GLN A 310 -16.06 -20.94 -3.60
CA GLN A 310 -15.89 -20.14 -4.81
C GLN A 310 -14.45 -20.22 -5.31
N THR A 311 -14.27 -20.12 -6.62
CA THR A 311 -12.99 -19.80 -7.26
C THR A 311 -13.15 -18.51 -8.04
N VAL A 312 -12.31 -17.53 -7.75
CA VAL A 312 -12.23 -16.27 -8.50
C VAL A 312 -11.07 -16.42 -9.48
N ALA A 313 -11.42 -16.54 -10.75
CA ALA A 313 -10.44 -16.79 -11.81
C ALA A 313 -9.57 -15.54 -12.08
N LEU A 314 -8.33 -15.78 -12.51
CA LEU A 314 -7.46 -14.75 -13.08
C LEU A 314 -7.99 -14.28 -14.45
N PRO A 315 -7.64 -13.04 -14.88
CA PRO A 315 -7.83 -12.66 -16.27
C PRO A 315 -7.01 -13.57 -17.19
N SER A 316 -7.56 -13.92 -18.35
CA SER A 316 -6.88 -14.79 -19.32
C SER A 316 -5.68 -14.13 -19.99
N SER A 317 -5.68 -12.80 -20.06
CA SER A 317 -4.59 -11.98 -20.57
C SER A 317 -4.78 -10.52 -20.15
N VAL A 318 -3.69 -9.77 -20.07
CA VAL A 318 -3.68 -8.32 -19.86
C VAL A 318 -2.72 -7.73 -20.88
N ASP A 319 -3.13 -6.66 -21.57
CA ASP A 319 -2.33 -6.02 -22.61
C ASP A 319 -0.96 -5.57 -22.06
N GLY A 320 0.12 -6.02 -22.73
CA GLY A 320 1.49 -5.67 -22.36
C GLY A 320 2.05 -6.42 -21.15
N VAL A 321 1.35 -7.42 -20.64
CA VAL A 321 1.79 -8.28 -19.52
C VAL A 321 2.01 -9.70 -20.02
N ASP A 322 3.17 -10.30 -19.66
CA ASP A 322 3.39 -11.73 -19.91
C ASP A 322 2.42 -12.55 -19.05
N ASN A 323 1.81 -13.58 -19.66
CA ASN A 323 0.89 -14.45 -18.94
C ASN A 323 1.55 -15.18 -17.75
N ALA A 324 2.85 -15.40 -17.79
CA ALA A 324 3.61 -15.96 -16.67
C ALA A 324 3.65 -15.02 -15.45
N ASP A 325 3.51 -13.71 -15.67
CA ASP A 325 3.47 -12.71 -14.60
C ASP A 325 2.05 -12.48 -14.04
N ILE A 326 1.03 -13.09 -14.64
CA ILE A 326 -0.37 -13.03 -14.16
C ILE A 326 -0.57 -14.14 -13.14
N THR A 327 -0.41 -13.81 -11.86
CA THR A 327 -0.48 -14.79 -10.77
C THR A 327 -1.05 -14.17 -9.49
N THR A 328 -1.98 -14.85 -8.83
CA THR A 328 -2.53 -14.40 -7.55
C THR A 328 -1.54 -14.63 -6.43
N ASN A 329 -0.92 -13.55 -5.96
CA ASN A 329 0.12 -13.56 -4.94
C ASN A 329 -0.41 -13.30 -3.53
N ALA A 330 -1.35 -12.36 -3.40
CA ALA A 330 -1.83 -11.96 -2.09
C ALA A 330 -3.29 -11.49 -2.13
N VAL A 331 -3.92 -11.57 -0.97
CA VAL A 331 -5.28 -11.09 -0.72
C VAL A 331 -5.32 -10.29 0.57
N SER A 332 -6.12 -9.22 0.60
CA SER A 332 -6.41 -8.44 1.80
C SER A 332 -7.89 -8.15 1.90
N VAL A 333 -8.47 -8.45 3.06
CA VAL A 333 -9.87 -8.20 3.38
C VAL A 333 -9.97 -6.91 4.20
N ASN A 334 -10.83 -5.99 3.76
CA ASN A 334 -11.10 -4.75 4.47
C ASN A 334 -12.61 -4.48 4.48
N ASN A 335 -13.25 -4.81 5.57
CA ASN A 335 -14.71 -4.82 5.70
C ASN A 335 -15.36 -5.70 4.63
N GLN A 336 -16.17 -5.12 3.75
CA GLN A 336 -16.78 -5.83 2.62
C GLN A 336 -15.91 -5.84 1.36
N ASN A 337 -14.83 -5.07 1.31
CA ASN A 337 -13.96 -5.04 0.15
C ASN A 337 -12.87 -6.11 0.27
N VAL A 338 -12.58 -6.77 -0.83
CA VAL A 338 -11.50 -7.75 -0.95
C VAL A 338 -10.58 -7.31 -2.07
N PHE A 339 -9.33 -7.11 -1.74
CA PHE A 339 -8.28 -6.67 -2.64
C PHE A 339 -7.36 -7.84 -2.97
N VAL A 340 -7.12 -8.09 -4.25
CA VAL A 340 -6.35 -9.25 -4.74
C VAL A 340 -5.21 -8.78 -5.61
N ALA A 341 -3.98 -9.11 -5.21
CA ALA A 341 -2.76 -8.81 -5.94
C ALA A 341 -2.52 -9.91 -6.99
N ASN A 342 -2.68 -9.59 -8.26
CA ASN A 342 -2.59 -10.52 -9.38
C ASN A 342 -1.31 -10.35 -10.22
N GLY A 343 -0.18 -10.06 -9.56
CA GLY A 343 1.12 -9.91 -10.22
C GLY A 343 1.10 -8.78 -11.25
N GLY A 344 1.53 -9.08 -12.46
CA GLY A 344 1.55 -8.12 -13.58
C GLY A 344 0.17 -7.64 -14.00
N ALA A 345 -0.91 -8.37 -13.68
CA ALA A 345 -2.28 -7.92 -13.93
C ALA A 345 -2.75 -6.80 -12.97
N GLY A 346 -1.95 -6.48 -11.93
CA GLY A 346 -2.24 -5.41 -11.00
C GLY A 346 -3.20 -5.82 -9.86
N LEU A 347 -4.04 -4.89 -9.45
CA LEU A 347 -4.96 -5.02 -8.31
C LEU A 347 -6.38 -5.30 -8.79
N TYR A 348 -7.00 -6.36 -8.28
CA TYR A 348 -8.40 -6.70 -8.50
C TYR A 348 -9.21 -6.49 -7.22
N ILE A 349 -10.42 -5.98 -7.37
CA ILE A 349 -11.27 -5.57 -6.25
C ILE A 349 -12.60 -6.29 -6.34
N TYR A 350 -13.01 -6.88 -5.22
CA TYR A 350 -14.27 -7.59 -5.08
C TYR A 350 -15.04 -7.06 -3.87
N LYS A 351 -16.35 -7.19 -3.91
CA LYS A 351 -17.26 -6.97 -2.79
C LYS A 351 -17.69 -8.33 -2.23
N ASN A 352 -17.46 -8.54 -0.94
CA ASN A 352 -17.97 -9.72 -0.26
C ASN A 352 -19.41 -9.48 0.19
N GLU A 353 -20.36 -10.11 -0.48
CA GLU A 353 -21.78 -10.06 -0.17
C GLU A 353 -22.28 -11.47 0.09
N ASN A 354 -22.75 -11.72 1.32
CA ASN A 354 -23.22 -13.04 1.74
C ASN A 354 -22.20 -14.18 1.48
N GLN A 355 -20.92 -13.94 1.75
CA GLN A 355 -19.81 -14.88 1.53
C GLN A 355 -19.52 -15.20 0.05
N THR A 356 -20.04 -14.39 -0.86
CA THR A 356 -19.76 -14.44 -2.30
C THR A 356 -18.99 -13.20 -2.71
N LEU A 357 -17.88 -13.39 -3.43
CA LEU A 357 -17.08 -12.30 -3.96
C LEU A 357 -17.62 -11.89 -5.34
N ASN A 358 -18.18 -10.69 -5.39
CA ASN A 358 -18.67 -10.07 -6.62
C ASN A 358 -17.61 -9.09 -7.15
N PRO A 359 -17.27 -9.14 -8.44
CA PRO A 359 -16.26 -8.25 -9.01
C PRO A 359 -16.73 -6.79 -8.96
N VAL A 360 -15.83 -5.89 -8.54
CA VAL A 360 -16.04 -4.43 -8.58
C VAL A 360 -15.23 -3.83 -9.73
N GLY A 361 -13.96 -4.18 -9.83
CA GLY A 361 -13.09 -3.64 -10.85
C GLY A 361 -11.63 -4.07 -10.69
N SER A 362 -10.79 -3.58 -11.60
CA SER A 362 -9.34 -3.75 -11.53
C SER A 362 -8.63 -2.41 -11.73
N ILE A 363 -7.43 -2.30 -11.18
CA ILE A 363 -6.53 -1.15 -11.28
C ILE A 363 -5.20 -1.65 -11.82
N ALA A 364 -4.76 -1.07 -12.95
CA ALA A 364 -3.40 -1.28 -13.44
C ALA A 364 -2.42 -0.46 -12.58
N LEU A 365 -1.43 -1.12 -11.98
CA LEU A 365 -0.48 -0.48 -11.06
C LEU A 365 0.93 -0.29 -11.66
N ASN A 366 1.14 -0.48 -12.94
CA ASN A 366 2.45 -0.37 -13.60
C ASN A 366 3.57 -1.10 -12.82
N GLY A 367 3.68 -2.41 -13.01
CA GLY A 367 4.59 -3.31 -12.33
C GLY A 367 3.88 -4.51 -11.71
N SER A 368 4.63 -5.43 -11.11
CA SER A 368 4.09 -6.64 -10.51
C SER A 368 3.62 -6.40 -9.08
N CYS A 369 2.32 -6.53 -8.83
CA CYS A 369 1.73 -6.44 -7.50
C CYS A 369 1.92 -7.79 -6.77
N ASN A 370 2.88 -7.83 -5.83
CA ASN A 370 3.28 -9.07 -5.15
C ASN A 370 2.64 -9.23 -3.76
N TYR A 371 2.31 -8.12 -3.11
CA TYR A 371 1.63 -8.13 -1.83
C TYR A 371 0.68 -6.94 -1.72
N ILE A 372 -0.41 -7.13 -1.02
CA ILE A 372 -1.43 -6.13 -0.76
C ILE A 372 -1.83 -6.14 0.71
N MET A 373 -1.99 -4.96 1.28
CA MET A 373 -2.59 -4.76 2.61
C MET A 373 -3.56 -3.59 2.53
N SER A 374 -4.76 -3.77 3.05
CA SER A 374 -5.76 -2.71 3.12
C SER A 374 -6.28 -2.55 4.53
N LYS A 375 -6.38 -1.31 4.99
CA LYS A 375 -6.93 -0.96 6.30
C LYS A 375 -7.53 0.44 6.26
N ASP A 376 -8.69 0.60 6.87
CA ASP A 376 -9.48 1.84 6.81
C ASP A 376 -9.69 2.26 5.34
N ASP A 377 -9.32 3.46 4.94
CA ASP A 377 -9.41 3.92 3.55
C ASP A 377 -8.17 3.60 2.71
N TYR A 378 -7.09 3.08 3.31
CA TYR A 378 -5.81 2.88 2.62
C TYR A 378 -5.68 1.51 1.97
N ILE A 379 -4.95 1.50 0.86
CA ILE A 379 -4.52 0.33 0.12
C ILE A 379 -3.00 0.46 -0.11
N PHE A 380 -2.23 -0.47 0.41
CA PHE A 380 -0.78 -0.53 0.26
C PHE A 380 -0.42 -1.70 -0.65
N ALA A 381 0.19 -1.43 -1.80
CA ALA A 381 0.62 -2.43 -2.76
C ALA A 381 2.15 -2.49 -2.81
N ALA A 382 2.74 -3.61 -2.40
CA ALA A 382 4.16 -3.88 -2.55
C ALA A 382 4.43 -4.42 -3.95
N MET A 383 5.22 -3.66 -4.72
CA MET A 383 5.46 -3.85 -6.15
C MET A 383 6.85 -4.43 -6.45
N GLY A 384 7.45 -5.16 -5.51
CA GLY A 384 8.81 -5.66 -5.67
C GLY A 384 9.81 -4.52 -5.97
N ASN A 385 10.48 -4.57 -7.12
CA ASN A 385 11.39 -3.51 -7.58
C ASN A 385 10.72 -2.14 -7.78
N GLY A 386 9.41 -2.10 -7.95
CA GLY A 386 8.61 -0.86 -8.03
C GLY A 386 8.36 -0.21 -6.67
N GLY A 387 8.88 -0.78 -5.57
CA GLY A 387 8.71 -0.25 -4.22
C GLY A 387 7.29 -0.40 -3.68
N LEU A 388 6.75 0.67 -3.11
CA LEU A 388 5.40 0.68 -2.54
C LEU A 388 4.53 1.71 -3.24
N LYS A 389 3.28 1.33 -3.54
CA LYS A 389 2.23 2.28 -3.92
C LYS A 389 1.24 2.43 -2.78
N ILE A 390 0.92 3.68 -2.45
CA ILE A 390 -0.05 4.03 -1.42
C ILE A 390 -1.26 4.61 -2.13
N ALA A 391 -2.35 3.85 -2.15
CA ALA A 391 -3.62 4.30 -2.68
C ALA A 391 -4.64 4.51 -1.56
N LYS A 392 -5.72 5.24 -1.86
CA LYS A 392 -6.77 5.56 -0.91
C LYS A 392 -8.13 5.54 -1.59
N MET A 393 -9.11 4.94 -0.93
CA MET A 393 -10.51 5.06 -1.33
C MET A 393 -11.01 6.48 -1.06
N VAL A 394 -11.73 7.06 -2.02
CA VAL A 394 -12.39 8.35 -1.84
C VAL A 394 -13.72 8.11 -1.12
N THR A 395 -13.73 8.35 0.18
CA THR A 395 -14.91 8.14 1.03
C THR A 395 -15.55 9.48 1.40
N ASN A 396 -16.86 9.47 1.57
CA ASN A 396 -17.60 10.61 2.11
C ASN A 396 -17.93 10.34 3.58
N THR A 397 -17.45 11.21 4.45
CA THR A 397 -17.70 11.12 5.90
C THR A 397 -18.87 12.00 6.38
N GLN A 398 -19.46 12.78 5.47
CA GLN A 398 -20.57 13.69 5.81
C GLN A 398 -21.90 12.97 5.76
N THR A 399 -22.82 13.33 6.65
CA THR A 399 -24.20 12.89 6.56
C THR A 399 -24.90 13.72 5.50
N LEU A 400 -25.18 13.09 4.36
CA LEU A 400 -25.85 13.71 3.21
C LEU A 400 -27.32 13.29 3.18
N ASN A 401 -28.23 14.24 2.94
CA ASN A 401 -29.65 13.96 2.75
C ASN A 401 -29.98 13.87 1.27
N CYS A 402 -29.65 12.72 0.66
CA CYS A 402 -29.77 12.49 -0.78
C CYS A 402 -30.37 11.12 -1.13
N SER A 403 -30.97 10.44 -0.15
CA SER A 403 -31.49 9.08 -0.34
C SER A 403 -32.60 8.96 -1.41
N GLN A 404 -33.19 10.10 -1.82
CA GLN A 404 -34.18 10.17 -2.89
C GLN A 404 -33.56 10.10 -4.30
N PHE A 405 -32.25 10.32 -4.44
CA PHE A 405 -31.60 10.28 -5.75
C PHE A 405 -31.24 8.85 -6.14
N PRO A 406 -31.31 8.48 -7.43
CA PRO A 406 -30.85 7.18 -7.92
C PRO A 406 -29.31 7.07 -7.84
N THR A 407 -28.81 5.85 -7.70
CA THR A 407 -27.39 5.56 -7.84
C THR A 407 -26.99 5.67 -9.31
N TYR A 408 -25.82 6.25 -9.58
CA TYR A 408 -25.28 6.27 -10.94
C TYR A 408 -24.75 4.89 -11.34
N ASN A 409 -25.23 4.37 -12.45
CA ASN A 409 -24.82 3.09 -13.04
C ASN A 409 -24.63 3.18 -14.57
N GLY A 410 -24.35 4.38 -15.06
CA GLY A 410 -24.20 4.63 -16.50
C GLY A 410 -22.77 4.46 -17.00
N SER A 411 -22.52 5.05 -18.17
CA SER A 411 -21.20 5.10 -18.82
C SER A 411 -20.14 5.77 -17.92
N PRO A 412 -18.84 5.43 -18.08
CA PRO A 412 -17.73 6.15 -17.45
C PRO A 412 -17.66 7.64 -17.82
N TRP A 413 -18.34 8.04 -18.88
CA TRP A 413 -18.54 9.44 -19.28
C TRP A 413 -19.94 9.90 -18.89
N LEU A 414 -20.04 10.67 -17.81
CA LEU A 414 -21.31 11.27 -17.39
C LEU A 414 -21.55 12.56 -18.19
N ASN A 415 -22.55 12.52 -19.06
CA ASN A 415 -22.95 13.67 -19.87
C ASN A 415 -24.35 14.14 -19.46
N VAL A 416 -24.48 15.43 -19.15
CA VAL A 416 -25.76 16.13 -18.93
C VAL A 416 -26.00 17.08 -20.10
N ASN A 417 -27.04 16.81 -20.89
CA ASN A 417 -27.33 17.60 -22.05
C ASN A 417 -28.02 18.94 -21.71
N SER A 418 -28.13 19.84 -22.69
CA SER A 418 -28.83 21.10 -22.49
C SER A 418 -30.28 20.88 -22.08
N ASN A 419 -30.77 21.68 -21.13
CA ASN A 419 -32.11 21.61 -20.52
C ASN A 419 -32.39 20.34 -19.69
N GLU A 420 -31.37 19.55 -19.36
CA GLU A 420 -31.52 18.41 -18.45
C GLU A 420 -31.18 18.80 -17.02
N THR A 421 -31.85 18.13 -16.08
CA THR A 421 -31.44 18.09 -14.67
C THR A 421 -31.20 16.63 -14.29
N ARG A 422 -29.99 16.33 -13.81
CA ARG A 422 -29.61 15.00 -13.36
C ARG A 422 -29.16 15.06 -11.91
N GLU A 423 -29.65 14.10 -11.14
CA GLU A 423 -29.33 13.97 -9.71
C GLU A 423 -28.96 12.53 -9.41
N TYR A 424 -27.81 12.34 -8.77
CA TYR A 424 -27.30 11.02 -8.45
C TYR A 424 -26.75 10.97 -7.02
N GLN A 425 -26.78 9.77 -6.42
CA GLN A 425 -26.16 9.50 -5.12
C GLN A 425 -25.23 8.28 -5.15
N GLY A 426 -24.49 8.12 -4.05
CA GLY A 426 -23.63 6.96 -3.81
C GLY A 426 -22.20 7.22 -4.23
N SER A 427 -21.52 6.19 -4.74
CA SER A 427 -20.12 6.27 -5.14
C SER A 427 -19.99 5.97 -6.64
N ALA A 428 -19.11 6.70 -7.34
CA ALA A 428 -18.79 6.43 -8.73
C ALA A 428 -17.32 6.76 -9.05
N SER A 429 -16.72 5.93 -9.91
CA SER A 429 -15.44 6.18 -10.55
C SER A 429 -15.70 6.39 -12.05
N LEU A 430 -15.39 7.57 -12.54
CA LEU A 430 -15.70 8.03 -13.90
C LEU A 430 -14.41 8.43 -14.63
N MET A 431 -14.44 8.31 -15.96
CA MET A 431 -13.40 8.90 -16.81
C MET A 431 -13.63 10.40 -17.00
N GLY A 432 -14.86 10.85 -17.19
CA GLY A 432 -15.12 12.26 -17.42
C GLY A 432 -16.55 12.69 -17.10
N VAL A 433 -16.71 14.01 -16.89
CA VAL A 433 -18.00 14.64 -16.63
C VAL A 433 -18.19 15.87 -17.52
N ASN A 434 -19.29 15.94 -18.27
CA ASN A 434 -19.67 17.09 -19.08
C ASN A 434 -21.08 17.58 -18.68
N VAL A 435 -21.19 18.84 -18.28
CA VAL A 435 -22.43 19.41 -17.74
C VAL A 435 -22.85 20.60 -18.60
N ASN A 436 -23.88 20.43 -19.45
CA ASN A 436 -24.46 21.53 -20.25
C ASN A 436 -25.68 22.18 -19.59
N ALA A 437 -26.20 21.58 -18.49
CA ALA A 437 -27.32 22.14 -17.72
C ALA A 437 -27.11 21.90 -16.21
N ASN A 438 -27.94 21.09 -15.53
CA ASN A 438 -27.84 20.92 -14.07
C ASN A 438 -27.46 19.48 -13.69
N LEU A 439 -26.37 19.33 -12.93
CA LEU A 439 -25.96 18.09 -12.30
C LEU A 439 -25.84 18.27 -10.81
N THR A 440 -26.48 17.38 -10.03
CA THR A 440 -26.20 17.18 -8.61
C THR A 440 -25.62 15.78 -8.41
N PHE A 441 -24.43 15.68 -7.82
CA PHE A 441 -23.86 14.41 -7.39
C PHE A 441 -23.64 14.41 -5.87
N CYS A 442 -24.20 13.40 -5.20
CA CYS A 442 -24.25 13.32 -3.75
C CYS A 442 -23.56 12.05 -3.25
N GLY A 443 -22.34 12.16 -2.75
CA GLY A 443 -21.58 11.02 -2.25
C GLY A 443 -20.08 11.10 -2.56
N SER A 444 -19.49 10.02 -3.09
CA SER A 444 -18.07 9.94 -3.41
C SER A 444 -17.88 9.81 -4.92
N LEU A 445 -17.14 10.73 -5.51
CA LEU A 445 -16.89 10.77 -6.95
C LEU A 445 -15.40 10.86 -7.23
N SER A 446 -14.89 10.00 -8.12
CA SER A 446 -13.59 10.21 -8.74
C SER A 446 -13.73 10.37 -10.25
N VAL A 447 -12.94 11.28 -10.84
CA VAL A 447 -12.92 11.54 -12.27
C VAL A 447 -11.48 11.56 -12.74
N SER A 448 -11.07 10.54 -13.50
CA SER A 448 -9.67 10.37 -13.88
C SER A 448 -9.19 11.36 -14.94
N GLN A 449 -10.09 11.82 -15.82
CA GLN A 449 -9.76 12.76 -16.86
C GLN A 449 -10.30 14.17 -16.53
N GLY A 450 -11.20 14.70 -17.32
CA GLY A 450 -11.67 16.08 -17.19
C GLY A 450 -13.09 16.23 -16.67
N ILE A 451 -13.32 17.34 -15.98
CA ILE A 451 -14.66 17.83 -15.67
C ILE A 451 -14.88 19.13 -16.44
N ASN A 452 -15.92 19.18 -17.29
CA ASN A 452 -16.30 20.36 -18.02
C ASN A 452 -17.70 20.81 -17.61
N ILE A 453 -17.79 21.93 -16.91
CA ILE A 453 -19.06 22.62 -16.66
C ILE A 453 -19.19 23.67 -17.76
N ASN A 454 -19.98 23.35 -18.76
CA ASN A 454 -20.12 24.19 -19.97
C ASN A 454 -20.89 25.47 -19.67
N SER A 455 -20.87 26.41 -20.64
CA SER A 455 -21.42 27.76 -20.44
C SER A 455 -22.86 27.73 -19.94
N GLY A 456 -23.11 28.36 -18.79
CA GLY A 456 -24.40 28.39 -18.11
C GLY A 456 -24.79 27.12 -17.37
N GLY A 457 -23.95 26.05 -17.40
CA GLY A 457 -24.17 24.82 -16.66
C GLY A 457 -23.90 24.99 -15.17
N THR A 458 -24.51 24.13 -14.36
CA THR A 458 -24.30 24.06 -12.91
C THR A 458 -23.95 22.64 -12.48
N PHE A 459 -22.81 22.47 -11.81
CA PHE A 459 -22.47 21.22 -11.13
C PHE A 459 -22.48 21.44 -9.62
N TYR A 460 -23.39 20.75 -8.93
CA TYR A 460 -23.45 20.73 -7.48
C TYR A 460 -22.87 19.41 -6.96
N MET A 461 -21.67 19.47 -6.38
CA MET A 461 -21.03 18.35 -5.71
C MET A 461 -21.31 18.39 -4.23
N LYS A 462 -21.98 17.37 -3.71
CA LYS A 462 -22.23 17.15 -2.28
C LYS A 462 -21.48 15.92 -1.82
N GLY A 463 -20.46 16.10 -0.96
CA GLY A 463 -19.64 15.01 -0.45
C GLY A 463 -18.19 15.10 -0.89
N SER A 464 -17.62 14.05 -1.44
CA SER A 464 -16.18 13.98 -1.76
C SER A 464 -15.93 13.82 -3.25
N LEU A 465 -15.08 14.68 -3.82
CA LEU A 465 -14.64 14.62 -5.21
C LEU A 465 -13.12 14.56 -5.29
N ALA A 466 -12.60 13.64 -6.11
CA ALA A 466 -11.22 13.64 -6.57
C ALA A 466 -11.18 13.74 -8.11
N GLN A 467 -10.27 14.57 -8.66
CA GLN A 467 -10.22 14.77 -10.11
C GLN A 467 -8.77 14.87 -10.61
N GLY A 468 -8.47 14.18 -11.73
CA GLY A 468 -7.24 14.32 -12.50
C GLY A 468 -6.01 13.65 -11.89
N GLN A 469 -4.83 14.00 -12.39
CA GLN A 469 -3.52 13.49 -11.99
C GLN A 469 -2.49 14.62 -11.97
N GLN A 470 -1.53 14.60 -11.05
CA GLN A 470 -0.55 15.68 -10.90
C GLN A 470 0.40 15.82 -12.09
N ASN A 471 0.86 14.72 -12.66
CA ASN A 471 1.77 14.72 -13.81
C ASN A 471 1.09 15.08 -15.13
N ASN A 472 -0.23 15.28 -15.13
CA ASN A 472 -1.01 15.58 -16.32
C ASN A 472 -1.91 16.81 -16.11
N PRO A 473 -1.36 18.03 -16.23
CA PRO A 473 -2.12 19.26 -15.99
C PRO A 473 -3.25 19.50 -17.02
N TRP A 474 -3.27 18.76 -18.14
CA TRP A 474 -4.35 18.81 -19.13
C TRP A 474 -5.64 18.16 -18.64
N LEU A 475 -5.56 17.29 -17.65
CA LEU A 475 -6.70 16.68 -16.98
C LEU A 475 -7.30 17.69 -16.00
N SER A 476 -8.06 18.66 -16.50
CA SER A 476 -8.50 19.84 -15.76
C SER A 476 -9.97 19.77 -15.36
N LEU A 477 -10.29 20.53 -14.30
CA LEU A 477 -11.65 20.92 -13.98
C LEU A 477 -11.91 22.31 -14.57
N ASN A 478 -12.80 22.40 -15.56
CA ASN A 478 -13.14 23.61 -16.27
C ASN A 478 -14.51 24.13 -15.85
N VAL A 479 -14.56 25.37 -15.34
CA VAL A 479 -15.80 26.12 -15.11
C VAL A 479 -15.88 27.18 -16.20
N ASN A 480 -16.67 26.91 -17.26
CA ASN A 480 -16.72 27.75 -18.43
C ASN A 480 -17.54 29.04 -18.19
N ASN A 481 -17.74 29.85 -19.25
CA ASN A 481 -18.35 31.18 -19.15
C ASN A 481 -19.73 31.10 -18.47
N ASN A 482 -19.93 31.90 -17.42
CA ASN A 482 -21.17 31.96 -16.64
C ASN A 482 -21.63 30.61 -16.04
N ALA A 483 -20.75 29.59 -15.99
CA ALA A 483 -21.03 28.32 -15.36
C ALA A 483 -20.83 28.40 -13.83
N VAL A 484 -21.44 27.46 -13.09
CA VAL A 484 -21.40 27.41 -11.63
C VAL A 484 -20.89 26.06 -11.16
N LEU A 485 -19.82 26.06 -10.36
CA LEU A 485 -19.43 24.93 -9.53
C LEU A 485 -19.86 25.20 -8.09
N ARG A 486 -20.77 24.37 -7.56
CA ARG A 486 -21.22 24.44 -6.18
C ARG A 486 -20.65 23.26 -5.42
N ILE A 487 -20.06 23.52 -4.23
CA ILE A 487 -19.36 22.52 -3.42
C ILE A 487 -19.94 22.52 -2.01
N GLU A 488 -20.36 21.34 -1.56
CA GLU A 488 -20.73 21.04 -0.17
C GLU A 488 -19.94 19.79 0.27
N GLY A 489 -18.72 19.97 0.79
CA GLY A 489 -17.86 18.87 1.21
C GLY A 489 -16.39 19.02 0.78
N ASN A 490 -15.75 17.92 0.42
CA ASN A 490 -14.31 17.86 0.18
C ASN A 490 -14.00 17.67 -1.31
N VAL A 491 -13.24 18.59 -1.88
CA VAL A 491 -12.82 18.51 -3.29
C VAL A 491 -11.29 18.50 -3.38
N VAL A 492 -10.74 17.51 -4.09
CA VAL A 492 -9.32 17.40 -4.38
C VAL A 492 -9.13 17.41 -5.90
N ILE A 493 -8.38 18.38 -6.39
CA ILE A 493 -8.06 18.56 -7.82
C ILE A 493 -6.55 18.33 -7.99
N TYR A 494 -6.19 17.24 -8.63
CA TYR A 494 -4.79 16.91 -8.92
C TYR A 494 -4.27 17.62 -10.16
N GLY A 495 -5.13 17.83 -11.17
CA GLY A 495 -4.84 18.62 -12.36
C GLY A 495 -5.02 20.13 -12.15
N ASN A 496 -5.22 20.87 -13.25
CA ASN A 496 -5.49 22.30 -13.18
C ASN A 496 -6.98 22.60 -12.94
N MET A 497 -7.26 23.75 -12.33
CA MET A 497 -8.60 24.34 -12.28
C MET A 497 -8.66 25.59 -13.16
N ILE A 498 -9.54 25.59 -14.16
CA ILE A 498 -9.68 26.67 -15.11
C ILE A 498 -11.05 27.34 -14.92
N LEU A 499 -11.01 28.62 -14.60
CA LEU A 499 -12.20 29.44 -14.34
C LEU A 499 -12.30 30.51 -15.42
N ASN A 500 -13.30 30.40 -16.29
CA ASN A 500 -13.48 31.32 -17.39
C ASN A 500 -14.38 32.51 -17.00
N ASN A 501 -14.53 33.48 -17.88
CA ASN A 501 -15.24 34.74 -17.61
C ASN A 501 -16.67 34.51 -17.14
N GLY A 502 -17.04 35.11 -16.00
CA GLY A 502 -18.34 34.92 -15.35
C GLY A 502 -18.50 33.62 -14.57
N ALA A 503 -17.47 32.76 -14.51
CA ALA A 503 -17.49 31.55 -13.73
C ALA A 503 -17.71 31.84 -12.23
N LYS A 504 -18.48 30.95 -11.58
CA LYS A 504 -18.76 31.04 -10.14
C LYS A 504 -18.35 29.76 -9.44
N VAL A 505 -17.67 29.89 -8.30
CA VAL A 505 -17.42 28.79 -7.35
C VAL A 505 -18.12 29.14 -6.05
N GLU A 506 -19.11 28.33 -5.67
CA GLU A 506 -19.96 28.58 -4.50
C GLU A 506 -19.74 27.45 -3.47
N PHE A 507 -19.22 27.79 -2.30
CA PHE A 507 -19.10 26.86 -1.20
C PHE A 507 -20.33 26.94 -0.31
N VAL A 508 -20.91 25.76 -0.04
CA VAL A 508 -22.15 25.62 0.72
C VAL A 508 -21.85 24.96 2.07
N GLY A 509 -22.52 25.43 3.12
CA GLY A 509 -22.27 24.93 4.48
C GLY A 509 -21.01 25.54 5.10
N SER A 510 -20.63 25.00 6.26
CA SER A 510 -19.53 25.55 7.07
C SER A 510 -18.20 24.81 6.96
N ASN A 511 -18.21 23.59 6.38
CA ASN A 511 -17.07 22.67 6.45
C ASN A 511 -16.56 22.22 5.07
N SER A 512 -16.76 23.04 4.04
CA SER A 512 -16.26 22.71 2.71
C SER A 512 -14.75 22.92 2.63
N THR A 513 -14.04 22.00 1.99
CA THR A 513 -12.60 22.08 1.75
C THR A 513 -12.28 21.92 0.28
N ILE A 514 -11.23 22.58 -0.17
CA ILE A 514 -10.68 22.40 -1.50
C ILE A 514 -9.15 22.26 -1.42
N THR A 515 -8.62 21.25 -2.11
CA THR A 515 -7.18 21.05 -2.26
C THR A 515 -6.86 20.99 -3.74
N ILE A 516 -6.05 21.91 -4.25
CA ILE A 516 -5.68 21.98 -5.66
C ILE A 516 -4.17 21.79 -5.78
N TYR A 517 -3.73 20.68 -6.35
CA TYR A 517 -2.30 20.44 -6.57
C TYR A 517 -1.80 21.17 -7.82
N GLY A 518 -2.56 21.18 -8.90
CA GLY A 518 -2.25 21.92 -10.13
C GLY A 518 -2.38 23.44 -9.99
N ASN A 519 -2.47 24.13 -11.09
CA ASN A 519 -2.62 25.58 -11.15
C ASN A 519 -4.10 26.00 -11.20
N VAL A 520 -4.41 27.16 -10.63
CA VAL A 520 -5.68 27.84 -10.82
C VAL A 520 -5.50 28.95 -11.87
N ILE A 521 -6.24 28.84 -12.98
CA ILE A 521 -6.18 29.78 -14.10
C ILE A 521 -7.50 30.53 -14.15
N LYS A 522 -7.47 31.85 -13.92
CA LYS A 522 -8.64 32.74 -13.95
C LYS A 522 -8.62 33.60 -15.22
N ASN A 523 -9.57 33.33 -16.12
CA ASN A 523 -9.71 34.03 -17.42
C ASN A 523 -10.88 35.03 -17.35
N GLY A 524 -10.63 36.25 -16.87
CA GLY A 524 -11.64 37.29 -16.72
C GLY A 524 -12.26 37.38 -15.33
N ASN A 525 -13.51 37.84 -15.26
CA ASN A 525 -14.19 38.05 -13.98
C ASN A 525 -14.69 36.71 -13.41
N VAL A 526 -14.19 36.33 -12.23
CA VAL A 526 -14.54 35.10 -11.51
C VAL A 526 -15.09 35.46 -10.13
N THR A 527 -16.14 34.80 -9.69
CA THR A 527 -16.75 35.01 -8.38
C THR A 527 -16.55 33.76 -7.52
N ILE A 528 -15.98 33.91 -6.32
CA ILE A 528 -15.83 32.83 -5.34
C ILE A 528 -16.55 33.26 -4.07
N THR A 529 -17.50 32.46 -3.58
CA THR A 529 -18.36 32.81 -2.42
C THR A 529 -18.51 31.63 -1.45
N GLY A 530 -18.90 31.94 -0.22
CA GLY A 530 -19.12 30.97 0.83
C GLY A 530 -17.94 30.81 1.77
N THR A 531 -18.09 29.92 2.77
CA THR A 531 -17.03 29.61 3.75
C THR A 531 -16.35 28.30 3.37
N TYR A 532 -15.03 28.32 3.25
CA TYR A 532 -14.26 27.15 2.87
C TYR A 532 -12.84 27.20 3.42
N THR A 533 -12.18 26.03 3.43
CA THR A 533 -10.74 25.91 3.66
C THR A 533 -10.06 25.56 2.34
N ASP A 534 -9.15 26.42 1.89
CA ASP A 534 -8.27 26.14 0.74
C ASP A 534 -6.90 25.69 1.28
N THR A 535 -6.56 24.42 1.08
CA THR A 535 -5.36 23.82 1.68
C THR A 535 -4.06 24.52 1.26
N PHE A 536 -4.00 25.03 0.05
CA PHE A 536 -2.80 25.66 -0.53
C PHE A 536 -2.98 27.13 -0.87
N ASN A 537 -4.10 27.77 -0.50
CA ASN A 537 -4.43 29.16 -0.80
C ASN A 537 -4.30 29.53 -2.29
N LYS A 538 -4.87 28.70 -3.16
CA LYS A 538 -4.78 28.87 -4.62
C LYS A 538 -6.01 29.56 -5.26
N LEU A 539 -7.18 29.58 -4.59
CA LEU A 539 -8.41 30.19 -5.06
C LEU A 539 -8.47 31.72 -4.85
#